data_daa6df9e99869d677969c97818f24678
#
_entry.id   daa6df9e99869d677969c97818f24678
#
_cell.length_a   1.000
_cell.length_b   1.000
_cell.length_c   1.000
_cell.angle_alpha   90.00
_cell.angle_beta   90.00
_cell.angle_gamma   90.00
#
_symmetry.space_group_name_H-M   'P 1'
#
loop_
_entity.id
_entity.type
_entity.pdbx_description
1 polymer ?
#
loop_
_entity_poly.entity_id
_entity_poly.type
_entity_poly.pdbx_seq_one_letter_code
_entity_poly.pdbx_strand_id
1 'polypeptide(L)'
;MRKFLSASTPCKAGCKYCFAKRDDYLRQPALKIEQENIRIDEIILYPCCDGDFFDQTSLVENVKKLADHYKKVYVSLSSKIYPSAEHIKQLLDLNTWLSDREKGFVKFAISLSNRTMISDIEPGTMSYESRVSLAKSIKSIGLPLSLTIKPVLPFISEREYFSILEDFSPYLSHVLLGGLYVDQTSSFYRDYIQDRYMCAKRNVVWLSDHPDWDYVEDGEQMKKIEQFAKTLGMKVFTSDSLVVQSLIKE
;
A
#
# COMPACT_ATOMS: atom_id res chain seq x y z
N MET A 1 -16.72 -6.71 -1.20
CA MET A 1 -16.70 -5.47 -0.36
C MET A 1 -15.25 -5.09 -0.01
N ARG A 2 -14.99 -3.82 0.38
CA ARG A 2 -13.66 -3.39 0.90
C ARG A 2 -13.85 -2.88 2.33
N LYS A 3 -12.93 -3.22 3.24
CA LYS A 3 -12.93 -2.71 4.61
C LYS A 3 -11.55 -2.16 4.94
N PHE A 4 -11.51 -0.89 5.32
CA PHE A 4 -10.31 -0.18 5.72
C PHE A 4 -10.31 -0.03 7.24
N LEU A 5 -9.17 -0.30 7.86
CA LEU A 5 -8.98 -0.24 9.29
C LEU A 5 -7.74 0.59 9.59
N SER A 6 -7.86 1.48 10.54
CA SER A 6 -6.70 2.22 11.03
C SER A 6 -5.80 1.35 11.89
N ALA A 7 -4.52 1.67 11.87
CA ALA A 7 -3.56 1.08 12.78
C ALA A 7 -3.88 1.42 14.25
N SER A 8 -3.57 0.54 15.18
CA SER A 8 -3.78 0.80 16.62
C SER A 8 -2.85 1.86 17.17
N THR A 9 -1.64 1.99 16.59
CA THR A 9 -0.62 2.97 16.96
C THR A 9 -0.24 3.84 15.76
N PRO A 10 0.26 5.06 15.98
CA PRO A 10 0.79 5.89 14.91
C PRO A 10 1.96 5.19 14.18
N CYS A 11 2.00 5.37 12.86
CA CYS A 11 3.08 4.84 12.03
C CYS A 11 4.41 5.55 12.33
N LYS A 12 5.49 4.77 12.51
CA LYS A 12 6.85 5.27 12.77
C LYS A 12 7.65 5.60 11.51
N ALA A 13 7.14 5.23 10.32
CA ALA A 13 7.83 5.45 9.05
C ALA A 13 8.17 6.92 8.75
N GLY A 14 7.41 7.85 9.31
CA GLY A 14 7.75 9.27 9.28
C GLY A 14 7.65 9.95 7.91
N CYS A 15 7.08 9.31 6.89
CA CYS A 15 6.99 9.85 5.53
C CYS A 15 6.46 11.29 5.53
N LYS A 16 7.18 12.21 4.85
CA LYS A 16 6.84 13.65 4.85
C LYS A 16 5.53 13.96 4.14
N TYR A 17 5.15 13.16 3.15
CA TYR A 17 3.92 13.30 2.37
C TYR A 17 2.72 12.50 2.92
N CYS A 18 2.84 11.91 4.12
CA CYS A 18 1.83 10.98 4.62
C CYS A 18 0.50 11.68 4.91
N PHE A 19 -0.56 11.25 4.23
CA PHE A 19 -1.91 11.78 4.42
C PHE A 19 -2.45 11.57 5.84
N ALA A 20 -2.02 10.52 6.53
CA ALA A 20 -2.44 10.23 7.90
C ALA A 20 -1.88 11.20 8.95
N LYS A 21 -1.04 12.15 8.53
CA LYS A 21 -0.53 13.25 9.37
C LYS A 21 -1.32 14.55 9.24
N ARG A 22 -2.29 14.59 8.34
CA ARG A 22 -3.15 15.75 8.16
C ARG A 22 -4.00 15.99 9.42
N ASP A 23 -4.20 17.25 9.77
CA ASP A 23 -5.03 17.63 10.93
C ASP A 23 -6.51 17.25 10.72
N ASP A 24 -6.96 17.22 9.46
CA ASP A 24 -8.32 16.84 9.08
C ASP A 24 -8.49 15.34 8.81
N TYR A 25 -7.46 14.51 9.04
CA TYR A 25 -7.55 13.07 8.84
C TYR A 25 -8.33 12.38 9.96
N LEU A 26 -9.49 11.85 9.63
CA LEU A 26 -10.27 11.03 10.55
C LEU A 26 -9.83 9.56 10.44
N ARG A 27 -9.30 9.03 11.54
CA ARG A 27 -8.90 7.63 11.60
C ARG A 27 -10.11 6.72 11.43
N GLN A 28 -9.95 5.71 10.60
CA GLN A 28 -10.98 4.70 10.43
C GLN A 28 -11.19 3.93 11.75
N PRO A 29 -12.39 3.43 12.03
CA PRO A 29 -12.63 2.69 13.25
C PRO A 29 -11.66 1.51 13.34
N ALA A 30 -11.11 1.29 14.53
CA ALA A 30 -10.42 0.04 14.83
C ALA A 30 -11.39 -1.12 14.59
N LEU A 31 -10.83 -2.31 14.34
CA LEU A 31 -11.62 -3.50 14.08
C LEU A 31 -12.61 -3.73 15.25
N LYS A 32 -13.83 -3.25 15.12
CA LYS A 32 -14.95 -3.73 15.92
C LYS A 32 -15.58 -4.85 15.12
N ILE A 33 -15.53 -6.06 15.66
CA ILE A 33 -16.34 -7.18 15.20
C ILE A 33 -17.76 -6.86 15.72
N GLU A 34 -18.42 -5.93 15.07
CA GLU A 34 -19.85 -5.75 15.29
C GLU A 34 -20.51 -6.99 14.67
N GLN A 35 -21.36 -7.60 15.43
CA GLN A 35 -22.21 -8.73 15.01
C GLN A 35 -23.22 -8.24 13.99
N GLU A 36 -22.75 -7.74 12.87
CA GLU A 36 -23.60 -7.55 11.71
C GLU A 36 -23.92 -8.96 11.19
N ASN A 37 -25.17 -9.37 11.33
CA ASN A 37 -25.75 -10.60 10.74
C ASN A 37 -25.75 -10.58 9.19
N ILE A 38 -24.88 -9.81 8.58
CA ILE A 38 -24.70 -9.70 7.15
C ILE A 38 -23.67 -10.73 6.74
N ARG A 39 -24.10 -11.85 6.18
CA ARG A 39 -23.22 -12.78 5.47
C ARG A 39 -22.75 -12.10 4.19
N ILE A 40 -21.59 -11.44 4.27
CA ILE A 40 -20.89 -10.93 3.09
C ILE A 40 -20.04 -12.07 2.56
N ASP A 41 -20.30 -12.47 1.31
CA ASP A 41 -19.59 -13.60 0.71
C ASP A 41 -18.10 -13.34 0.54
N GLU A 42 -17.71 -12.10 0.19
CA GLU A 42 -16.32 -11.77 -0.14
C GLU A 42 -15.91 -10.38 0.36
N ILE A 43 -14.74 -10.30 0.99
CA ILE A 43 -14.15 -9.05 1.48
C ILE A 43 -12.67 -8.91 1.11
N ILE A 44 -12.26 -7.70 0.74
CA ILE A 44 -10.86 -7.27 0.72
C ILE A 44 -10.62 -6.42 1.95
N LEU A 45 -9.73 -6.89 2.81
CA LEU A 45 -9.40 -6.27 4.09
C LEU A 45 -8.07 -5.52 3.99
N TYR A 46 -8.08 -4.26 4.40
CA TYR A 46 -6.91 -3.39 4.53
C TYR A 46 -6.67 -3.09 6.01
N PRO A 47 -5.94 -3.93 6.74
CA PRO A 47 -5.91 -3.87 8.21
C PRO A 47 -5.08 -2.73 8.79
N CYS A 48 -4.30 -2.01 7.99
CA CYS A 48 -3.49 -0.86 8.39
C CYS A 48 -3.44 0.18 7.27
N CYS A 49 -4.60 0.74 6.91
CA CYS A 49 -4.68 1.67 5.78
C CYS A 49 -3.92 3.00 5.99
N ASP A 50 -3.67 3.38 7.23
CA ASP A 50 -2.99 4.62 7.66
C ASP A 50 -1.71 4.36 8.46
N GLY A 51 -1.18 3.15 8.42
CA GLY A 51 0.00 2.74 9.16
C GLY A 51 0.86 1.74 8.40
N ASP A 52 1.79 1.12 9.10
CA ASP A 52 2.60 0.03 8.57
C ASP A 52 2.27 -1.27 9.31
N PHE A 53 2.14 -2.37 8.56
CA PHE A 53 1.77 -3.66 9.15
C PHE A 53 2.77 -4.13 10.22
N PHE A 54 4.05 -3.97 9.95
CA PHE A 54 5.10 -4.45 10.84
C PHE A 54 5.30 -3.60 12.10
N ASP A 55 4.67 -2.45 12.16
CA ASP A 55 4.66 -1.60 13.36
C ASP A 55 3.46 -1.90 14.29
N GLN A 56 2.65 -2.93 14.00
CA GLN A 56 1.41 -3.23 14.70
C GLN A 56 1.47 -4.57 15.45
N THR A 57 1.05 -4.56 16.71
CA THR A 57 0.89 -5.77 17.53
C THR A 57 -0.51 -6.37 17.38
N SER A 58 -0.64 -7.69 17.55
CA SER A 58 -1.93 -8.43 17.57
C SER A 58 -2.78 -8.35 16.29
N LEU A 59 -2.23 -7.79 15.20
CA LEU A 59 -3.00 -7.57 13.97
C LEU A 59 -3.41 -8.89 13.31
N VAL A 60 -2.51 -9.88 13.28
CA VAL A 60 -2.79 -11.20 12.67
C VAL A 60 -3.95 -11.89 13.35
N GLU A 61 -4.00 -11.86 14.70
CA GLU A 61 -5.11 -12.43 15.46
C GLU A 61 -6.43 -11.72 15.18
N ASN A 62 -6.40 -10.39 15.10
CA ASN A 62 -7.59 -9.59 14.77
C ASN A 62 -8.10 -9.91 13.36
N VAL A 63 -7.19 -10.07 12.38
CA VAL A 63 -7.54 -10.49 11.02
C VAL A 63 -8.17 -11.87 11.01
N LYS A 64 -7.60 -12.84 11.74
CA LYS A 64 -8.17 -14.21 11.86
C LYS A 64 -9.58 -14.16 12.43
N LYS A 65 -9.80 -13.43 13.53
CA LYS A 65 -11.13 -13.29 14.14
C LYS A 65 -12.14 -12.69 13.16
N LEU A 66 -11.75 -11.66 12.40
CA LEU A 66 -12.62 -11.08 11.39
C LEU A 66 -12.91 -12.06 10.25
N ALA A 67 -11.90 -12.81 9.81
CA ALA A 67 -12.04 -13.77 8.71
C ALA A 67 -13.02 -14.91 9.01
N ASP A 68 -13.30 -15.21 10.28
CA ASP A 68 -14.29 -16.23 10.64
C ASP A 68 -15.73 -15.82 10.29
N HIS A 69 -15.99 -14.53 10.15
CA HIS A 69 -17.32 -13.99 9.78
C HIS A 69 -17.59 -13.94 8.28
N TYR A 70 -16.58 -14.20 7.42
CA TYR A 70 -16.70 -14.08 5.97
C TYR A 70 -16.42 -15.42 5.27
N LYS A 71 -17.04 -15.60 4.10
CA LYS A 71 -16.80 -16.80 3.27
C LYS A 71 -15.46 -16.74 2.56
N LYS A 72 -15.12 -15.59 2.00
CA LYS A 72 -13.82 -15.31 1.36
C LYS A 72 -13.22 -14.03 1.90
N VAL A 73 -11.93 -14.07 2.24
CA VAL A 73 -11.18 -12.94 2.78
C VAL A 73 -9.85 -12.81 2.06
N TYR A 74 -9.64 -11.68 1.45
CA TYR A 74 -8.36 -11.31 0.84
C TYR A 74 -7.75 -10.20 1.68
N VAL A 75 -6.58 -10.44 2.23
CA VAL A 75 -5.90 -9.48 3.09
C VAL A 75 -4.84 -8.77 2.27
N SER A 76 -4.96 -7.45 2.12
CA SER A 76 -3.95 -6.65 1.46
C SER A 76 -3.15 -5.85 2.47
N LEU A 77 -1.87 -6.14 2.56
CA LEU A 77 -0.91 -5.52 3.45
C LEU A 77 0.14 -4.78 2.64
N SER A 78 0.61 -3.64 3.15
CA SER A 78 1.74 -2.94 2.58
C SER A 78 2.72 -2.52 3.67
N SER A 79 4.01 -2.52 3.36
CA SER A 79 5.03 -2.09 4.30
C SER A 79 6.13 -1.26 3.63
N LYS A 80 6.67 -0.32 4.44
CA LYS A 80 7.90 0.43 4.22
C LYS A 80 8.94 0.15 5.30
N ILE A 81 8.57 -0.59 6.34
CA ILE A 81 9.44 -0.97 7.46
C ILE A 81 9.98 -2.38 7.20
N TYR A 82 11.25 -2.62 7.52
CA TYR A 82 11.86 -3.93 7.33
C TYR A 82 11.26 -4.96 8.31
N PRO A 83 10.71 -6.07 7.81
CA PRO A 83 10.10 -7.06 8.67
C PRO A 83 11.15 -7.88 9.44
N SER A 84 10.86 -8.21 10.69
CA SER A 84 11.61 -9.24 11.39
C SER A 84 11.26 -10.65 10.86
N ALA A 85 12.09 -11.64 11.19
CA ALA A 85 11.81 -13.04 10.87
C ALA A 85 10.44 -13.49 11.44
N GLU A 86 10.08 -13.01 12.64
CA GLU A 86 8.78 -13.29 13.26
C GLU A 86 7.63 -12.68 12.45
N HIS A 87 7.78 -11.46 11.93
CA HIS A 87 6.76 -10.86 11.06
C HIS A 87 6.55 -11.66 9.77
N ILE A 88 7.62 -12.14 9.15
CA ILE A 88 7.53 -12.99 7.95
C ILE A 88 6.81 -14.30 8.29
N LYS A 89 7.14 -14.92 9.42
CA LYS A 89 6.45 -16.11 9.90
C LYS A 89 4.96 -15.86 10.10
N GLN A 90 4.59 -14.76 10.76
CA GLN A 90 3.18 -14.38 10.95
C GLN A 90 2.41 -14.22 9.64
N LEU A 91 3.04 -13.65 8.61
CA LEU A 91 2.44 -13.54 7.28
C LEU A 91 2.20 -14.92 6.66
N LEU A 92 3.18 -15.81 6.75
CA LEU A 92 3.06 -17.18 6.25
C LEU A 92 1.97 -17.95 6.99
N ASP A 93 1.98 -17.89 8.32
CA ASP A 93 0.97 -18.55 9.15
C ASP A 93 -0.44 -18.05 8.82
N LEU A 94 -0.60 -16.75 8.61
CA LEU A 94 -1.89 -16.17 8.21
C LEU A 94 -2.30 -16.62 6.81
N ASN A 95 -1.38 -16.61 5.85
CA ASN A 95 -1.65 -17.04 4.48
C ASN A 95 -2.04 -18.53 4.44
N THR A 96 -1.28 -19.38 5.12
CA THR A 96 -1.56 -20.81 5.25
C THR A 96 -2.92 -21.03 5.90
N TRP A 97 -3.21 -20.33 7.01
CA TRP A 97 -4.49 -20.43 7.70
C TRP A 97 -5.69 -20.06 6.81
N LEU A 98 -5.56 -19.03 5.95
CA LEU A 98 -6.60 -18.65 4.98
C LEU A 98 -6.72 -19.67 3.85
N SER A 99 -5.60 -20.15 3.33
CA SER A 99 -5.54 -21.10 2.22
C SER A 99 -6.10 -22.46 2.58
N ASP A 100 -5.69 -23.04 3.74
CA ASP A 100 -6.16 -24.34 4.22
C ASP A 100 -7.67 -24.38 4.46
N ARG A 101 -8.27 -23.23 4.70
CA ARG A 101 -9.71 -23.06 4.87
C ARG A 101 -10.43 -22.65 3.59
N GLU A 102 -9.71 -22.61 2.48
CA GLU A 102 -10.21 -22.09 1.20
C GLU A 102 -10.84 -20.70 1.33
N LYS A 103 -10.36 -19.89 2.29
CA LYS A 103 -10.94 -18.55 2.56
C LYS A 103 -10.33 -17.44 1.74
N GLY A 104 -9.16 -17.64 1.17
CA GLY A 104 -8.47 -16.61 0.38
C GLY A 104 -6.96 -16.61 0.61
N PHE A 105 -6.35 -15.44 0.56
CA PHE A 105 -4.90 -15.29 0.68
C PHE A 105 -4.50 -13.94 1.28
N VAL A 106 -3.22 -13.86 1.65
CA VAL A 106 -2.55 -12.61 1.99
C VAL A 106 -1.78 -12.12 0.77
N LYS A 107 -2.06 -10.90 0.32
CA LYS A 107 -1.24 -10.18 -0.65
C LYS A 107 -0.36 -9.20 0.10
N PHE A 108 0.94 -9.25 -0.16
CA PHE A 108 1.90 -8.30 0.37
C PHE A 108 2.31 -7.27 -0.68
N ALA A 109 2.43 -6.01 -0.29
CA ALA A 109 2.93 -4.97 -1.16
C ALA A 109 4.18 -4.33 -0.54
N ILE A 110 5.24 -4.23 -1.34
CA ILE A 110 6.37 -3.37 -1.01
C ILE A 110 6.01 -1.96 -1.49
N SER A 111 6.00 -1.02 -0.56
CA SER A 111 5.64 0.37 -0.85
C SER A 111 6.87 1.25 -0.88
N LEU A 112 6.95 2.12 -1.88
CA LEU A 112 7.98 3.16 -1.99
C LEU A 112 7.46 4.33 -2.84
N SER A 113 8.09 5.49 -2.75
CA SER A 113 7.77 6.66 -3.58
C SER A 113 8.94 7.09 -4.47
N ASN A 114 10.16 6.67 -4.14
CA ASN A 114 11.38 7.04 -4.84
C ASN A 114 12.54 6.12 -4.43
N ARG A 115 13.70 6.28 -5.05
CA ARG A 115 14.94 5.53 -4.75
C ARG A 115 15.98 6.41 -4.08
N THR A 116 16.21 7.59 -4.63
CA THR A 116 17.37 8.45 -4.27
C THR A 116 17.13 9.33 -3.05
N MET A 117 15.90 9.68 -2.76
CA MET A 117 15.50 10.58 -1.67
C MET A 117 14.82 9.88 -0.49
N ILE A 118 14.96 8.56 -0.37
CA ILE A 118 14.28 7.79 0.70
C ILE A 118 14.60 8.35 2.08
N SER A 119 15.89 8.57 2.38
CA SER A 119 16.32 9.08 3.69
C SER A 119 15.77 10.47 4.02
N ASP A 120 15.47 11.27 3.03
CA ASP A 120 14.87 12.60 3.22
C ASP A 120 13.34 12.53 3.29
N ILE A 121 12.70 11.85 2.35
CA ILE A 121 11.23 11.87 2.18
C ILE A 121 10.54 10.79 3.03
N GLU A 122 11.20 9.65 3.26
CA GLU A 122 10.70 8.49 4.02
C GLU A 122 11.67 8.08 5.14
N PRO A 123 12.06 8.98 6.08
CA PRO A 123 13.23 8.81 6.95
C PRO A 123 13.20 7.62 7.91
N GLY A 124 12.01 7.15 8.29
CA GLY A 124 11.84 6.00 9.19
C GLY A 124 11.60 4.67 8.48
N THR A 125 11.92 4.58 7.19
CA THR A 125 11.67 3.38 6.38
C THR A 125 12.95 2.61 6.07
N MET A 126 12.80 1.38 5.57
CA MET A 126 13.93 0.59 5.08
C MET A 126 14.57 1.23 3.83
N SER A 127 15.87 0.96 3.62
CA SER A 127 16.59 1.41 2.44
C SER A 127 16.00 0.81 1.15
N TYR A 128 16.38 1.38 0.01
CA TYR A 128 15.96 0.87 -1.30
C TYR A 128 16.43 -0.58 -1.51
N GLU A 129 17.69 -0.88 -1.24
CA GLU A 129 18.28 -2.21 -1.38
C GLU A 129 17.61 -3.24 -0.48
N SER A 130 17.23 -2.82 0.72
CA SER A 130 16.45 -3.67 1.64
C SER A 130 15.07 -4.00 1.09
N ARG A 131 14.42 -3.07 0.36
CA ARG A 131 13.12 -3.33 -0.30
C ARG A 131 13.25 -4.32 -1.44
N VAL A 132 14.30 -4.22 -2.26
CA VAL A 132 14.58 -5.19 -3.33
C VAL A 132 14.89 -6.57 -2.74
N SER A 133 15.71 -6.62 -1.68
CA SER A 133 16.02 -7.86 -0.97
C SER A 133 14.76 -8.50 -0.36
N LEU A 134 13.87 -7.69 0.20
CA LEU A 134 12.59 -8.15 0.73
C LEU A 134 11.70 -8.72 -0.38
N ALA A 135 11.64 -8.09 -1.57
CA ALA A 135 10.88 -8.61 -2.70
C ALA A 135 11.34 -10.02 -3.09
N LYS A 136 12.66 -10.23 -3.17
CA LYS A 136 13.25 -11.54 -3.43
C LYS A 136 12.84 -12.56 -2.36
N SER A 137 12.90 -12.19 -1.09
CA SER A 137 12.55 -13.07 0.03
C SER A 137 11.07 -13.42 0.02
N ILE A 138 10.17 -12.45 -0.16
CA ILE A 138 8.72 -12.69 -0.22
C ILE A 138 8.35 -13.57 -1.40
N LYS A 139 8.97 -13.35 -2.58
CA LYS A 139 8.77 -14.23 -3.74
C LYS A 139 9.19 -15.67 -3.44
N SER A 140 10.32 -15.87 -2.76
CA SER A 140 10.84 -17.23 -2.48
C SER A 140 9.95 -18.05 -1.55
N ILE A 141 9.12 -17.40 -0.73
CA ILE A 141 8.15 -18.06 0.14
C ILE A 141 6.75 -18.19 -0.48
N GLY A 142 6.58 -17.75 -1.74
CA GLY A 142 5.35 -17.96 -2.52
C GLY A 142 4.16 -17.07 -2.13
N LEU A 143 4.36 -15.98 -1.40
CA LEU A 143 3.29 -15.04 -1.12
C LEU A 143 2.99 -14.16 -2.34
N PRO A 144 1.71 -13.91 -2.66
CA PRO A 144 1.32 -12.92 -3.64
C PRO A 144 1.93 -11.55 -3.34
N LEU A 145 2.71 -11.02 -4.30
CA LEU A 145 3.51 -9.81 -4.11
C LEU A 145 3.18 -8.76 -5.16
N SER A 146 3.12 -7.50 -4.74
CA SER A 146 3.03 -6.34 -5.64
C SER A 146 3.96 -5.22 -5.22
N LEU A 147 4.28 -4.34 -6.17
CA LEU A 147 4.94 -3.08 -5.93
C LEU A 147 3.90 -1.96 -5.84
N THR A 148 3.99 -1.11 -4.83
CA THR A 148 3.15 0.07 -4.69
C THR A 148 4.01 1.32 -4.78
N ILE A 149 3.94 2.04 -5.90
CA ILE A 149 4.54 3.36 -6.10
C ILE A 149 3.41 4.39 -5.94
N LYS A 150 3.11 4.68 -4.69
CA LYS A 150 2.05 5.62 -4.33
C LYS A 150 2.47 6.39 -3.06
N PRO A 151 2.83 7.67 -3.26
CA PRO A 151 2.71 8.46 -4.48
C PRO A 151 3.84 8.23 -5.50
N VAL A 152 3.51 8.40 -6.79
CA VAL A 152 4.48 8.85 -7.79
C VAL A 152 4.68 10.35 -7.55
N LEU A 153 5.91 10.75 -7.26
CA LEU A 153 6.26 12.13 -6.94
C LEU A 153 6.63 12.88 -8.22
N PRO A 154 5.98 14.00 -8.55
CA PRO A 154 6.15 14.66 -9.83
C PRO A 154 7.54 15.27 -10.04
N PHE A 155 8.30 15.51 -8.95
CA PHE A 155 9.67 16.04 -9.01
C PHE A 155 10.76 14.95 -9.08
N ILE A 156 10.40 13.68 -9.02
CA ILE A 156 11.31 12.56 -9.24
C ILE A 156 11.30 12.21 -10.73
N SER A 157 12.48 11.98 -11.30
CA SER A 157 12.59 11.70 -12.74
C SER A 157 11.92 10.38 -13.14
N GLU A 158 11.33 10.33 -14.32
CA GLU A 158 10.78 9.08 -14.88
C GLU A 158 11.83 7.98 -15.00
N ARG A 159 13.10 8.32 -15.27
CA ARG A 159 14.21 7.35 -15.34
C ARG A 159 14.46 6.65 -14.02
N GLU A 160 14.26 7.34 -12.91
CA GLU A 160 14.36 6.71 -11.58
C GLU A 160 13.27 5.65 -11.40
N TYR A 161 12.04 5.96 -11.82
CA TYR A 161 10.94 4.99 -11.78
C TYR A 161 11.18 3.81 -12.73
N PHE A 162 11.79 4.02 -13.89
CA PHE A 162 12.18 2.93 -14.79
C PHE A 162 13.19 2.00 -14.11
N SER A 163 14.23 2.53 -13.48
CA SER A 163 15.18 1.72 -12.70
C SER A 163 14.51 0.96 -11.56
N ILE A 164 13.54 1.58 -10.86
CA ILE A 164 12.76 0.89 -9.83
C ILE A 164 12.01 -0.29 -10.43
N LEU A 165 11.33 -0.11 -11.55
CA LEU A 165 10.56 -1.18 -12.20
C LEU A 165 11.47 -2.31 -12.70
N GLU A 166 12.63 -1.99 -13.26
CA GLU A 166 13.65 -2.98 -13.67
C GLU A 166 14.12 -3.83 -12.49
N ASP A 167 14.47 -3.19 -11.36
CA ASP A 167 14.96 -3.88 -10.17
C ASP A 167 13.92 -4.80 -9.53
N PHE A 168 12.62 -4.47 -9.64
CA PHE A 168 11.54 -5.26 -9.05
C PHE A 168 10.90 -6.27 -10.00
N SER A 169 10.94 -6.06 -11.32
CA SER A 169 10.29 -6.94 -12.32
C SER A 169 10.70 -8.43 -12.24
N PRO A 170 11.92 -8.81 -11.80
CA PRO A 170 12.26 -10.21 -11.63
C PRO A 170 11.49 -10.91 -10.50
N TYR A 171 10.91 -10.15 -9.57
CA TYR A 171 10.28 -10.69 -8.35
C TYR A 171 8.77 -10.62 -8.34
N LEU A 172 8.18 -9.69 -9.08
CA LEU A 172 6.73 -9.45 -9.07
C LEU A 172 6.22 -8.96 -10.45
N SER A 173 4.94 -9.20 -10.70
CA SER A 173 4.29 -8.84 -11.97
C SER A 173 3.18 -7.79 -11.81
N HIS A 174 2.89 -7.33 -10.60
CA HIS A 174 1.81 -6.38 -10.33
C HIS A 174 2.38 -5.10 -9.75
N VAL A 175 2.07 -3.96 -10.37
CA VAL A 175 2.44 -2.64 -9.87
C VAL A 175 1.23 -1.74 -9.72
N LEU A 176 1.12 -1.09 -8.57
CA LEU A 176 0.13 -0.07 -8.27
C LEU A 176 0.78 1.30 -8.39
N LEU A 177 0.25 2.13 -9.26
CA LEU A 177 0.66 3.53 -9.42
C LEU A 177 -0.43 4.47 -8.92
N GLY A 178 -0.04 5.63 -8.39
CA GLY A 178 -0.97 6.69 -8.02
C GLY A 178 -0.26 7.97 -7.66
N GLY A 179 -0.92 9.10 -7.89
CA GLY A 179 -0.38 10.41 -7.58
C GLY A 179 -0.43 10.76 -6.09
N LEU A 180 -0.09 11.97 -5.79
CA LEU A 180 0.19 12.49 -4.46
C LEU A 180 -1.01 13.27 -3.90
N TYR A 181 -1.54 12.86 -2.76
CA TYR A 181 -2.39 13.72 -1.95
C TYR A 181 -1.53 14.65 -1.13
N VAL A 182 -1.82 15.94 -1.14
CA VAL A 182 -1.04 16.97 -0.45
C VAL A 182 -1.88 17.72 0.57
N ASP A 183 -1.19 18.14 1.61
CA ASP A 183 -1.68 19.12 2.57
C ASP A 183 -0.95 20.43 2.31
N GLN A 184 -1.67 21.45 1.86
CA GLN A 184 -1.09 22.76 1.50
C GLN A 184 -0.49 23.50 2.71
N THR A 185 -0.82 23.11 3.94
CA THR A 185 -0.24 23.68 5.15
C THR A 185 1.11 23.04 5.54
N SER A 186 1.42 21.86 4.96
CA SER A 186 2.62 21.10 5.29
C SER A 186 3.91 21.74 4.77
N SER A 187 5.03 21.50 5.45
CA SER A 187 6.36 21.86 4.95
C SER A 187 6.68 21.12 3.65
N PHE A 188 6.27 19.86 3.53
CA PHE A 188 6.47 19.08 2.32
C PHE A 188 5.84 19.74 1.08
N TYR A 189 4.62 20.29 1.22
CA TYR A 189 3.97 21.02 0.13
C TYR A 189 4.78 22.26 -0.26
N ARG A 190 5.18 23.09 0.72
CA ARG A 190 5.98 24.31 0.47
C ARG A 190 7.32 24.00 -0.20
N ASP A 191 8.00 22.95 0.24
CA ASP A 191 9.37 22.64 -0.20
C ASP A 191 9.40 22.00 -1.60
N TYR A 192 8.39 21.20 -1.96
CA TYR A 192 8.44 20.34 -3.15
C TYR A 192 7.34 20.59 -4.18
N ILE A 193 6.20 21.16 -3.81
CA ILE A 193 5.00 21.21 -4.66
C ILE A 193 4.59 22.62 -5.01
N GLN A 194 4.55 23.50 -4.01
CA GLN A 194 4.09 24.88 -4.17
C GLN A 194 4.81 25.59 -5.33
N ASP A 195 4.06 26.36 -6.12
CA ASP A 195 4.53 27.13 -7.29
C ASP A 195 5.19 26.31 -8.43
N ARG A 196 5.24 24.97 -8.30
CA ARG A 196 5.84 24.08 -9.29
C ARG A 196 4.82 23.17 -9.98
N TYR A 197 3.77 22.77 -9.25
CA TYR A 197 2.79 21.81 -9.72
C TYR A 197 1.38 22.28 -9.42
N MET A 198 0.47 22.04 -10.37
CA MET A 198 -0.95 22.32 -10.18
C MET A 198 -1.59 21.25 -9.29
N CYS A 199 -2.40 21.72 -8.33
CA CYS A 199 -3.22 20.85 -7.51
C CYS A 199 -4.66 20.82 -8.03
N ALA A 200 -5.23 19.63 -8.12
CA ALA A 200 -6.66 19.43 -8.38
C ALA A 200 -7.36 18.88 -7.13
N LYS A 201 -8.64 19.16 -6.97
CA LYS A 201 -9.43 18.47 -5.92
C LYS A 201 -9.77 17.07 -6.38
N ARG A 202 -9.60 16.09 -5.48
CA ARG A 202 -9.95 14.70 -5.72
C ARG A 202 -10.65 14.10 -4.53
N ASN A 203 -11.78 13.48 -4.78
CA ASN A 203 -12.57 12.82 -3.75
C ASN A 203 -11.86 11.58 -3.18
N VAL A 204 -11.82 11.46 -1.86
CA VAL A 204 -11.14 10.40 -1.12
C VAL A 204 -12.14 9.31 -0.74
N VAL A 205 -12.46 8.43 -1.67
CA VAL A 205 -13.54 7.43 -1.57
C VAL A 205 -13.30 6.31 -0.54
N TRP A 206 -12.11 6.21 0.06
CA TRP A 206 -11.84 5.19 1.09
C TRP A 206 -12.05 5.70 2.52
N LEU A 207 -12.27 6.99 2.70
CA LEU A 207 -12.66 7.59 3.98
C LEU A 207 -14.18 7.68 4.07
N SER A 208 -14.72 7.53 5.27
CA SER A 208 -16.16 7.48 5.50
C SER A 208 -16.90 8.78 5.18
N ASP A 209 -16.22 9.92 5.34
CA ASP A 209 -16.72 11.27 5.06
C ASP A 209 -16.48 11.73 3.62
N HIS A 210 -15.76 10.92 2.82
CA HIS A 210 -15.45 11.17 1.42
C HIS A 210 -14.94 12.60 1.14
N PRO A 211 -13.91 13.10 1.87
CA PRO A 211 -13.42 14.47 1.71
C PRO A 211 -12.78 14.69 0.33
N ASP A 212 -12.79 15.93 -0.12
CA ASP A 212 -12.04 16.37 -1.30
C ASP A 212 -10.66 16.93 -0.87
N TRP A 213 -9.61 16.19 -1.18
CA TRP A 213 -8.24 16.61 -0.89
C TRP A 213 -7.53 17.14 -2.13
N ASP A 214 -6.54 17.99 -1.90
CA ASP A 214 -5.63 18.42 -2.95
C ASP A 214 -4.79 17.24 -3.43
N TYR A 215 -4.71 17.11 -4.75
CA TYR A 215 -4.08 16.00 -5.44
C TYR A 215 -3.18 16.51 -6.57
N VAL A 216 -2.00 15.96 -6.68
CA VAL A 216 -1.01 16.27 -7.69
C VAL A 216 -0.66 15.00 -8.46
N GLU A 217 -0.71 15.07 -9.77
CA GLU A 217 -0.32 13.99 -10.66
C GLU A 217 0.22 14.58 -11.97
N ASP A 218 1.42 14.17 -12.35
CA ASP A 218 1.91 14.41 -13.71
C ASP A 218 1.42 13.28 -14.63
N GLY A 219 0.40 13.56 -15.41
CA GLY A 219 -0.25 12.58 -16.28
C GLY A 219 0.66 12.05 -17.38
N GLU A 220 1.63 12.85 -17.86
CA GLU A 220 2.61 12.41 -18.85
C GLU A 220 3.65 11.47 -18.23
N GLN A 221 4.19 11.84 -17.09
CA GLN A 221 5.10 10.99 -16.33
C GLN A 221 4.43 9.65 -16.00
N MET A 222 3.20 9.69 -15.50
CA MET A 222 2.43 8.47 -15.18
C MET A 222 2.26 7.55 -16.38
N LYS A 223 1.90 8.09 -17.55
CA LYS A 223 1.77 7.31 -18.80
C LYS A 223 3.08 6.64 -19.20
N LYS A 224 4.21 7.36 -19.12
CA LYS A 224 5.53 6.81 -19.46
C LYS A 224 5.94 5.68 -18.51
N ILE A 225 5.71 5.86 -17.20
CA ILE A 225 5.98 4.83 -16.18
C ILE A 225 5.11 3.59 -16.45
N GLU A 226 3.81 3.78 -16.73
CA GLU A 226 2.89 2.69 -17.06
C GLU A 226 3.32 1.95 -18.33
N GLN A 227 3.67 2.67 -19.39
CA GLN A 227 4.14 2.07 -20.64
C GLN A 227 5.41 1.25 -20.42
N PHE A 228 6.37 1.81 -19.69
CA PHE A 228 7.61 1.10 -19.38
C PHE A 228 7.37 -0.16 -18.55
N ALA A 229 6.53 -0.09 -17.52
CA ALA A 229 6.16 -1.28 -16.74
C ALA A 229 5.57 -2.40 -17.62
N LYS A 230 4.73 -2.03 -18.60
CA LYS A 230 4.17 -3.00 -19.57
C LYS A 230 5.23 -3.64 -20.45
N THR A 231 6.30 -2.93 -20.85
CA THR A 231 7.42 -3.53 -21.60
C THR A 231 8.18 -4.59 -20.79
N LEU A 232 8.15 -4.47 -19.46
CA LEU A 232 8.72 -5.46 -18.54
C LEU A 232 7.74 -6.62 -18.23
N GLY A 233 6.58 -6.67 -18.89
CA GLY A 233 5.55 -7.68 -18.64
C GLY A 233 4.74 -7.48 -17.36
N MET A 234 4.83 -6.30 -16.75
CA MET A 234 4.09 -6.01 -15.51
C MET A 234 2.65 -5.56 -15.81
N LYS A 235 1.73 -5.97 -14.95
CA LYS A 235 0.34 -5.50 -14.93
C LYS A 235 0.25 -4.24 -14.06
N VAL A 236 -0.28 -3.15 -14.63
CA VAL A 236 -0.36 -1.85 -13.95
C VAL A 236 -1.78 -1.57 -13.50
N PHE A 237 -1.91 -1.07 -12.29
CA PHE A 237 -3.18 -0.80 -11.63
C PHE A 237 -3.19 0.58 -10.97
N THR A 238 -4.38 1.18 -10.84
CA THR A 238 -4.59 2.47 -10.16
C THR A 238 -5.24 2.29 -8.78
N SER A 239 -5.73 1.09 -8.48
CA SER A 239 -6.25 0.76 -7.15
C SER A 239 -5.80 -0.63 -6.70
N ASP A 240 -5.57 -0.76 -5.40
CA ASP A 240 -5.11 -2.02 -4.82
C ASP A 240 -6.17 -3.14 -4.91
N SER A 241 -7.46 -2.78 -4.88
CA SER A 241 -8.52 -3.76 -5.08
C SER A 241 -8.48 -4.42 -6.45
N LEU A 242 -8.05 -3.71 -7.49
CA LEU A 242 -7.85 -4.29 -8.82
C LEU A 242 -6.65 -5.23 -8.85
N VAL A 243 -5.58 -4.95 -8.09
CA VAL A 243 -4.46 -5.89 -7.91
C VAL A 243 -4.96 -7.19 -7.29
N VAL A 244 -5.71 -7.11 -6.19
CA VAL A 244 -6.27 -8.30 -5.52
C VAL A 244 -7.20 -9.06 -6.47
N GLN A 245 -8.09 -8.38 -7.20
CA GLN A 245 -8.97 -9.02 -8.18
C GLN A 245 -8.22 -9.70 -9.33
N SER A 246 -7.07 -9.16 -9.76
CA SER A 246 -6.21 -9.82 -10.73
C SER A 246 -5.63 -11.12 -10.18
N LEU A 247 -5.14 -11.10 -8.95
CA LEU A 247 -4.58 -12.27 -8.26
C LEU A 247 -5.61 -13.37 -7.98
N ILE A 248 -6.88 -13.03 -7.77
CA ILE A 248 -7.97 -14.02 -7.61
C ILE A 248 -8.22 -14.82 -8.90
N LYS A 249 -7.89 -14.24 -10.06
CA LYS A 249 -8.14 -14.84 -11.37
C LYS A 249 -6.96 -15.66 -11.91
N GLU A 250 -5.81 -15.58 -11.26
CA GLU A 250 -4.60 -16.35 -11.57
C GLU A 250 -4.62 -17.71 -10.87
#